data_e6b6bdc67550da2e37e18b366c8c6f3c
#
_entry.id   e6b6bdc67550da2e37e18b366c8c6f3c
#
_cell.length_a   1.000
_cell.length_b   1.000
_cell.length_c   1.000
_cell.angle_alpha   90.00
_cell.angle_beta   90.00
_cell.angle_gamma   90.00
#
_symmetry.space_group_name_H-M   'P 1'
#
loop_
_entity.id
_entity.type
_entity.pdbx_description
1 polymer ?
#
loop_
_entity_poly.entity_id
_entity_poly.type
_entity_poly.pdbx_seq_one_letter_code
_entity_poly.pdbx_strand_id
1 'polypeptide(L)'
;MTAAGQSAGFGEHGFTASADGMRIDYDLLVRMDDGLTLSADVFRPDDDGAYPVIVSYGPYAKGLPFQEGYPRQWEKMVSEHPTVAAGSTNGYQSWEVVDPERWVPHGYAVVRFDSRGAGRSPGVINPRSHRETEDLYACIEWAAEQPWCTGKVGLCGISYFAINQWHVAGLQPPHLCAMIPWEGAGDYYRDSTRHGGILSEFTANWYGRQVQSVQHGLGSAAANPKSHLPVTGDVRLPAEELEANRVDLGAELRARPLDGPWYRERSADWSKVTTPFLSAANWGGQGLHPRGNFEAFTQAAATDKWLEVHGLEHWTHFYTDYGVGLQRQFFDHFLHGADNGWERGPRVRLNVRHPGERFVARDEDEWPLARTLWTTVYLDAATRTLSDALPGAASVTYGALGDGVDFALPPAEDETELTGPLAATLWVSSSTTDADLFVVVRVFDPEGREVTFQGALDPNTPIAQGWLRASQRHLDTEKSLFYRPYHTHDRSEPLAAGEVVRLDVEIWPTCIVVPPGHRVVFTVRGKDYEYEGPLSDFAETFYYANRGVGPFTHDDPLDRPRDVFGGEVTLYTGGEHPSSLLLPIVPPKG
;
A
#
# COMPACT_ATOMS: atom_id res chain seq x y z
N MET A 1 -21.10 -24.64 -32.26
CA MET A 1 -21.37 -23.58 -31.31
C MET A 1 -22.03 -22.45 -32.06
N THR A 2 -23.29 -22.20 -31.82
CA THR A 2 -24.06 -21.15 -32.50
C THR A 2 -23.73 -19.80 -31.86
N ALA A 3 -23.29 -18.85 -32.70
CA ALA A 3 -23.06 -17.48 -32.28
C ALA A 3 -24.34 -16.93 -31.63
N ALA A 4 -24.26 -16.57 -30.36
CA ALA A 4 -25.32 -15.87 -29.65
C ALA A 4 -25.48 -14.47 -30.24
N GLY A 5 -26.72 -14.04 -30.39
CA GLY A 5 -27.10 -12.85 -31.13
C GLY A 5 -26.47 -11.57 -30.62
N GLN A 6 -25.99 -10.76 -31.52
CA GLN A 6 -25.59 -9.37 -31.28
C GLN A 6 -26.82 -8.57 -30.84
N SER A 7 -26.78 -8.01 -29.62
CA SER A 7 -27.77 -7.02 -29.21
C SER A 7 -27.40 -5.65 -29.84
N ALA A 8 -28.35 -5.02 -30.50
CA ALA A 8 -28.17 -3.71 -31.07
C ALA A 8 -28.02 -2.66 -29.93
N GLY A 9 -26.84 -2.05 -29.81
CA GLY A 9 -26.60 -0.95 -28.84
C GLY A 9 -25.15 -0.82 -28.35
N PHE A 10 -24.28 -1.78 -28.64
CA PHE A 10 -22.87 -1.70 -28.29
C PHE A 10 -22.04 -1.10 -29.43
N GLY A 11 -21.04 -0.31 -29.11
CA GLY A 11 -20.10 0.22 -30.09
C GLY A 11 -19.40 -0.90 -30.89
N GLU A 12 -18.67 -0.54 -31.94
CA GLU A 12 -18.13 -1.47 -32.97
C GLU A 12 -17.30 -2.66 -32.45
N HIS A 13 -17.01 -2.76 -31.12
CA HIS A 13 -16.09 -3.74 -30.54
C HIS A 13 -16.63 -4.56 -29.35
N GLY A 14 -17.77 -4.21 -28.76
CA GLY A 14 -18.32 -4.93 -27.59
C GLY A 14 -19.23 -6.11 -27.98
N PHE A 15 -19.28 -7.14 -27.13
CA PHE A 15 -20.25 -8.23 -27.27
C PHE A 15 -20.71 -8.72 -25.89
N THR A 16 -21.93 -9.30 -25.86
CA THR A 16 -22.50 -9.91 -24.66
C THR A 16 -22.42 -11.44 -24.73
N ALA A 17 -22.11 -12.07 -23.61
CA ALA A 17 -22.16 -13.52 -23.42
C ALA A 17 -22.94 -13.86 -22.14
N SER A 18 -23.61 -15.03 -22.13
CA SER A 18 -24.14 -15.62 -20.90
C SER A 18 -23.30 -16.87 -20.60
N ALA A 19 -22.60 -16.84 -19.48
CA ALA A 19 -21.71 -17.91 -19.08
C ALA A 19 -21.55 -17.94 -17.56
N ASP A 20 -21.37 -19.12 -16.98
CA ASP A 20 -21.07 -19.34 -15.56
C ASP A 20 -22.08 -18.64 -14.61
N GLY A 21 -23.36 -18.55 -15.02
CA GLY A 21 -24.44 -17.91 -14.25
C GLY A 21 -24.47 -16.38 -14.34
N MET A 22 -23.69 -15.79 -15.22
CA MET A 22 -23.58 -14.35 -15.40
C MET A 22 -23.90 -13.92 -16.82
N ARG A 23 -24.46 -12.71 -16.97
CA ARG A 23 -24.45 -11.96 -18.22
C ARG A 23 -23.21 -11.07 -18.20
N ILE A 24 -22.39 -11.20 -19.23
CA ILE A 24 -21.09 -10.55 -19.31
C ILE A 24 -21.06 -9.69 -20.57
N ASP A 25 -20.91 -8.39 -20.38
CA ASP A 25 -20.73 -7.45 -21.47
C ASP A 25 -19.24 -7.11 -21.57
N TYR A 26 -18.57 -7.60 -22.60
CA TYR A 26 -17.14 -7.40 -22.82
C TYR A 26 -16.85 -6.17 -23.66
N ASP A 27 -15.79 -5.46 -23.33
CA ASP A 27 -15.18 -4.38 -24.10
C ASP A 27 -16.15 -3.26 -24.46
N LEU A 28 -17.00 -2.87 -23.49
CA LEU A 28 -17.87 -1.71 -23.64
C LEU A 28 -17.03 -0.43 -23.71
N LEU A 29 -17.35 0.44 -24.67
CA LEU A 29 -16.67 1.71 -24.85
C LEU A 29 -17.39 2.81 -24.06
N VAL A 30 -16.73 3.33 -23.04
CA VAL A 30 -17.25 4.42 -22.19
C VAL A 30 -16.53 5.71 -22.52
N ARG A 31 -17.30 6.70 -23.01
CA ARG A 31 -16.74 7.96 -23.48
C ARG A 31 -16.46 8.92 -22.33
N MET A 32 -15.25 9.44 -22.28
CA MET A 32 -14.81 10.48 -21.37
C MET A 32 -15.13 11.88 -21.92
N ASP A 33 -15.03 12.90 -21.06
CA ASP A 33 -15.35 14.30 -21.38
C ASP A 33 -14.41 14.92 -22.45
N ASP A 34 -13.16 14.43 -22.53
CA ASP A 34 -12.20 14.82 -23.57
C ASP A 34 -12.39 14.08 -24.91
N GLY A 35 -13.38 13.20 -24.97
CA GLY A 35 -13.74 12.44 -26.16
C GLY A 35 -12.99 11.12 -26.32
N LEU A 36 -12.03 10.79 -25.45
CA LEU A 36 -11.42 9.46 -25.39
C LEU A 36 -12.47 8.44 -24.94
N THR A 37 -12.31 7.18 -25.35
CA THR A 37 -13.13 6.08 -24.84
C THR A 37 -12.28 5.12 -24.04
N LEU A 38 -12.79 4.74 -22.86
CA LEU A 38 -12.21 3.68 -22.03
C LEU A 38 -12.97 2.38 -22.25
N SER A 39 -12.27 1.26 -22.11
CA SER A 39 -12.84 -0.08 -22.24
C SER A 39 -13.24 -0.62 -20.87
N ALA A 40 -14.46 -1.16 -20.79
CA ALA A 40 -15.03 -1.78 -19.60
C ALA A 40 -15.52 -3.20 -19.86
N ASP A 41 -15.42 -4.08 -18.87
CA ASP A 41 -16.15 -5.35 -18.81
C ASP A 41 -17.14 -5.31 -17.65
N VAL A 42 -18.40 -5.75 -17.90
CA VAL A 42 -19.48 -5.80 -16.92
C VAL A 42 -19.92 -7.22 -16.69
N PHE A 43 -19.89 -7.64 -15.44
CA PHE A 43 -20.36 -8.96 -14.97
C PHE A 43 -21.58 -8.74 -14.08
N ARG A 44 -22.72 -9.36 -14.38
CA ARG A 44 -23.96 -9.19 -13.64
C ARG A 44 -24.84 -10.44 -13.67
N PRO A 45 -25.82 -10.59 -12.78
CA PRO A 45 -26.78 -11.68 -12.87
C PRO A 45 -27.44 -11.76 -14.26
N ASP A 46 -27.69 -12.98 -14.74
CA ASP A 46 -28.28 -13.18 -16.08
C ASP A 46 -29.81 -13.07 -16.06
N ASP A 47 -30.25 -11.89 -15.65
CA ASP A 47 -31.66 -11.47 -15.64
C ASP A 47 -31.78 -9.97 -15.97
N ASP A 48 -32.98 -9.41 -15.85
CA ASP A 48 -33.27 -7.99 -16.10
C ASP A 48 -33.37 -7.17 -14.80
N GLY A 49 -32.79 -7.64 -13.69
CA GLY A 49 -32.73 -6.93 -12.40
C GLY A 49 -31.76 -5.77 -12.40
N ALA A 50 -31.89 -4.92 -11.36
CA ALA A 50 -30.93 -3.86 -11.06
C ALA A 50 -30.20 -4.17 -9.75
N TYR A 51 -28.88 -3.97 -9.76
CA TYR A 51 -27.98 -4.37 -8.69
C TYR A 51 -27.05 -3.23 -8.27
N PRO A 52 -26.61 -3.15 -7.02
CA PRO A 52 -25.49 -2.29 -6.69
C PRO A 52 -24.23 -2.77 -7.42
N VAL A 53 -23.36 -1.82 -7.74
CA VAL A 53 -22.19 -2.05 -8.59
C VAL A 53 -20.91 -1.93 -7.80
N ILE A 54 -19.97 -2.86 -8.00
CA ILE A 54 -18.59 -2.74 -7.53
C ILE A 54 -17.72 -2.39 -8.74
N VAL A 55 -17.07 -1.22 -8.69
CA VAL A 55 -16.21 -0.72 -9.76
C VAL A 55 -14.75 -0.87 -9.38
N SER A 56 -13.92 -1.26 -10.36
CA SER A 56 -12.48 -1.15 -10.33
C SER A 56 -11.96 -0.47 -11.61
N TYR A 57 -10.90 0.34 -11.46
CA TYR A 57 -10.27 1.11 -12.53
C TYR A 57 -8.76 1.09 -12.32
N GLY A 58 -7.99 0.58 -13.29
CA GLY A 58 -6.55 0.49 -13.09
C GLY A 58 -5.75 0.06 -14.32
N PRO A 59 -4.40 0.07 -14.19
CA PRO A 59 -3.48 -0.03 -15.32
C PRO A 59 -2.98 -1.46 -15.62
N TYR A 60 -3.62 -2.50 -15.09
CA TYR A 60 -3.09 -3.87 -15.18
C TYR A 60 -3.74 -4.74 -16.26
N ALA A 61 -4.53 -4.14 -17.16
CA ALA A 61 -5.32 -4.81 -18.18
C ALA A 61 -6.40 -5.74 -17.61
N LYS A 62 -7.65 -5.26 -17.58
CA LYS A 62 -8.83 -5.97 -17.05
C LYS A 62 -9.04 -7.38 -17.60
N GLY A 63 -8.56 -7.62 -18.82
CA GLY A 63 -8.66 -8.91 -19.49
C GLY A 63 -7.52 -9.89 -19.20
N LEU A 64 -6.53 -9.52 -18.36
CA LEU A 64 -5.42 -10.40 -17.98
C LEU A 64 -5.80 -11.22 -16.74
N PRO A 65 -5.93 -12.55 -16.82
CA PRO A 65 -6.21 -13.38 -15.66
C PRO A 65 -5.07 -13.33 -14.63
N PHE A 66 -5.40 -13.47 -13.36
CA PHE A 66 -4.42 -13.47 -12.26
C PHE A 66 -3.34 -14.55 -12.49
N GLN A 67 -3.76 -15.77 -12.83
CA GLN A 67 -2.87 -16.92 -13.03
C GLN A 67 -1.86 -16.72 -14.19
N GLU A 68 -2.23 -15.92 -15.19
CA GLU A 68 -1.37 -15.66 -16.35
C GLU A 68 -0.47 -14.43 -16.13
N GLY A 69 -1.00 -13.40 -15.51
CA GLY A 69 -0.26 -12.17 -15.22
C GLY A 69 0.74 -12.31 -14.08
N TYR A 70 0.39 -13.09 -13.05
CA TYR A 70 1.15 -13.24 -11.80
C TYR A 70 1.16 -14.71 -11.34
N PRO A 71 1.74 -15.64 -12.12
CA PRO A 71 1.62 -17.08 -11.87
C PRO A 71 2.23 -17.52 -10.54
N ARG A 72 3.38 -16.96 -10.12
CA ARG A 72 4.03 -17.31 -8.84
C ARG A 72 3.20 -16.88 -7.63
N GLN A 73 2.60 -15.68 -7.69
CA GLN A 73 1.74 -15.16 -6.63
C GLN A 73 0.47 -15.99 -6.50
N TRP A 74 -0.12 -16.36 -7.64
CA TRP A 74 -1.27 -17.26 -7.67
C TRP A 74 -0.95 -18.63 -7.07
N GLU A 75 0.14 -19.25 -7.51
CA GLU A 75 0.58 -20.58 -7.04
C GLU A 75 0.82 -20.57 -5.53
N LYS A 76 1.53 -19.55 -4.99
CA LYS A 76 1.76 -19.41 -3.55
C LYS A 76 0.43 -19.29 -2.80
N MET A 77 -0.43 -18.38 -3.19
CA MET A 77 -1.72 -18.14 -2.55
C MET A 77 -2.57 -19.43 -2.51
N VAL A 78 -2.71 -20.12 -3.62
CA VAL A 78 -3.54 -21.34 -3.70
C VAL A 78 -2.90 -22.50 -2.94
N SER A 79 -1.57 -22.62 -2.91
CA SER A 79 -0.89 -23.68 -2.16
C SER A 79 -1.03 -23.53 -0.65
N GLU A 80 -1.00 -22.31 -0.14
CA GLU A 80 -1.10 -22.01 1.29
C GLU A 80 -2.55 -21.83 1.76
N HIS A 81 -3.41 -21.31 0.88
CA HIS A 81 -4.81 -20.99 1.15
C HIS A 81 -5.74 -21.57 0.05
N PRO A 82 -5.89 -22.89 -0.09
CA PRO A 82 -6.61 -23.50 -1.20
C PRO A 82 -8.09 -23.10 -1.30
N THR A 83 -8.69 -22.60 -0.22
CA THR A 83 -10.08 -22.11 -0.21
C THR A 83 -10.26 -20.86 -1.06
N VAL A 84 -9.19 -20.11 -1.37
CA VAL A 84 -9.25 -18.91 -2.24
C VAL A 84 -9.66 -19.25 -3.67
N ALA A 85 -9.34 -20.46 -4.13
CA ALA A 85 -9.72 -20.95 -5.46
C ALA A 85 -11.06 -21.74 -5.44
N ALA A 86 -11.59 -22.08 -4.26
CA ALA A 86 -12.81 -22.87 -4.16
C ALA A 86 -14.06 -22.04 -4.46
N GLY A 87 -15.05 -22.62 -5.15
CA GLY A 87 -16.33 -21.96 -5.45
C GLY A 87 -16.30 -20.95 -6.59
N SER A 88 -15.21 -20.92 -7.39
CA SER A 88 -15.07 -20.16 -8.62
C SER A 88 -14.37 -21.02 -9.67
N THR A 89 -14.58 -20.74 -10.96
CA THR A 89 -13.75 -21.30 -12.04
C THR A 89 -12.38 -20.63 -12.11
N ASN A 90 -12.23 -19.49 -11.41
CA ASN A 90 -11.08 -18.60 -11.44
C ASN A 90 -10.75 -18.05 -12.84
N GLY A 91 -11.64 -18.27 -13.81
CA GLY A 91 -11.46 -17.83 -15.19
C GLY A 91 -11.69 -16.34 -15.44
N TYR A 92 -12.33 -15.67 -14.48
CA TYR A 92 -12.61 -14.23 -14.52
C TYR A 92 -11.84 -13.44 -13.48
N GLN A 93 -11.08 -14.12 -12.63
CA GLN A 93 -10.30 -13.45 -11.60
C GLN A 93 -9.11 -12.72 -12.21
N SER A 94 -8.97 -11.43 -11.91
CA SER A 94 -7.84 -10.59 -12.28
C SER A 94 -7.09 -10.11 -11.04
N TRP A 95 -5.88 -9.60 -11.25
CA TRP A 95 -5.00 -9.09 -10.20
C TRP A 95 -5.64 -7.95 -9.40
N GLU A 96 -5.63 -8.05 -8.07
CA GLU A 96 -6.00 -6.99 -7.12
C GLU A 96 -7.48 -6.54 -7.14
N VAL A 97 -8.37 -7.25 -7.80
CA VAL A 97 -9.80 -6.91 -7.89
C VAL A 97 -10.70 -8.07 -7.49
N VAL A 98 -11.95 -7.78 -7.18
CA VAL A 98 -12.93 -8.79 -6.77
C VAL A 98 -13.17 -9.82 -7.87
N ASP A 99 -13.37 -11.09 -7.49
CA ASP A 99 -13.75 -12.16 -8.42
C ASP A 99 -15.27 -12.11 -8.70
N PRO A 100 -15.72 -11.85 -9.95
CA PRO A 100 -17.13 -11.76 -10.26
C PRO A 100 -17.95 -13.00 -9.89
N GLU A 101 -17.37 -14.21 -10.00
CA GLU A 101 -18.06 -15.46 -9.65
C GLU A 101 -18.36 -15.56 -8.15
N ARG A 102 -17.66 -14.80 -7.31
CA ARG A 102 -17.92 -14.71 -5.86
C ARG A 102 -18.86 -13.58 -5.46
N TRP A 103 -19.12 -12.62 -6.37
CA TRP A 103 -19.91 -11.43 -6.06
C TRP A 103 -21.27 -11.41 -6.76
N VAL A 104 -21.32 -11.77 -8.04
CA VAL A 104 -22.55 -11.77 -8.83
C VAL A 104 -23.64 -12.65 -8.23
N PRO A 105 -23.36 -13.86 -7.72
CA PRO A 105 -24.39 -14.69 -7.07
C PRO A 105 -25.00 -14.08 -5.80
N HIS A 106 -24.38 -13.03 -5.27
CA HIS A 106 -24.86 -12.30 -4.09
C HIS A 106 -25.59 -10.99 -4.42
N GLY A 107 -26.00 -10.82 -5.68
CA GLY A 107 -26.79 -9.68 -6.12
C GLY A 107 -25.98 -8.42 -6.35
N TYR A 108 -24.74 -8.54 -6.79
CA TYR A 108 -23.89 -7.43 -7.22
C TYR A 108 -23.65 -7.49 -8.72
N ALA A 109 -23.47 -6.34 -9.36
CA ALA A 109 -22.77 -6.24 -10.62
C ALA A 109 -21.31 -5.82 -10.36
N VAL A 110 -20.38 -6.33 -11.17
CA VAL A 110 -18.95 -6.00 -11.10
C VAL A 110 -18.55 -5.33 -12.41
N VAL A 111 -17.91 -4.18 -12.34
CA VAL A 111 -17.43 -3.46 -13.52
C VAL A 111 -15.93 -3.20 -13.40
N ARG A 112 -15.18 -3.59 -14.43
CA ARG A 112 -13.73 -3.37 -14.52
C ARG A 112 -13.41 -2.47 -15.69
N PHE A 113 -12.67 -1.40 -15.44
CA PHE A 113 -12.18 -0.49 -16.45
C PHE A 113 -10.67 -0.65 -16.62
N ASP A 114 -10.20 -0.69 -17.86
CA ASP A 114 -8.81 -0.38 -18.16
C ASP A 114 -8.60 1.12 -18.04
N SER A 115 -7.59 1.54 -17.30
CA SER A 115 -7.22 2.95 -17.23
C SER A 115 -6.64 3.44 -18.57
N ARG A 116 -6.60 4.75 -18.73
CA ARG A 116 -6.08 5.44 -19.91
C ARG A 116 -4.67 4.94 -20.28
N GLY A 117 -4.50 4.48 -21.51
CA GLY A 117 -3.25 3.96 -22.05
C GLY A 117 -2.91 2.52 -21.69
N ALA A 118 -3.72 1.84 -20.87
CA ALA A 118 -3.50 0.46 -20.45
C ALA A 118 -4.53 -0.50 -21.06
N GLY A 119 -4.16 -1.77 -21.20
CA GLY A 119 -5.06 -2.81 -21.70
C GLY A 119 -5.69 -2.45 -23.02
N ARG A 120 -7.03 -2.41 -23.06
CA ARG A 120 -7.80 -2.07 -24.27
C ARG A 120 -8.21 -0.60 -24.33
N SER A 121 -7.84 0.23 -23.36
CA SER A 121 -8.10 1.67 -23.35
C SER A 121 -6.94 2.44 -23.98
N PRO A 122 -7.17 3.23 -25.06
CA PRO A 122 -6.15 4.07 -25.65
C PRO A 122 -5.80 5.28 -24.76
N GLY A 123 -4.82 6.06 -25.19
CA GLY A 123 -4.42 7.30 -24.54
C GLY A 123 -3.04 7.23 -23.90
N VAL A 124 -2.72 8.23 -23.06
CA VAL A 124 -1.40 8.38 -22.46
C VAL A 124 -1.41 7.83 -21.04
N ILE A 125 -0.51 6.89 -20.74
CA ILE A 125 -0.30 6.39 -19.38
C ILE A 125 0.36 7.49 -18.55
N ASN A 126 -0.34 7.95 -17.51
CA ASN A 126 0.18 8.88 -16.51
C ASN A 126 -0.40 8.51 -15.14
N PRO A 127 0.18 7.52 -14.45
CA PRO A 127 -0.39 6.93 -13.26
C PRO A 127 -0.66 7.96 -12.15
N ARG A 128 -1.82 7.81 -11.51
CA ARG A 128 -2.28 8.67 -10.39
C ARG A 128 -2.40 10.15 -10.74
N SER A 129 -2.43 10.50 -12.03
CA SER A 129 -2.68 11.89 -12.44
C SER A 129 -4.11 12.31 -12.07
N HIS A 130 -4.32 13.61 -11.97
CA HIS A 130 -5.65 14.16 -11.76
C HIS A 130 -6.62 13.71 -12.87
N ARG A 131 -6.14 13.58 -14.11
CA ARG A 131 -6.94 13.07 -15.25
C ARG A 131 -7.48 11.66 -15.01
N GLU A 132 -6.66 10.74 -14.46
CA GLU A 132 -7.15 9.40 -14.11
C GLU A 132 -8.21 9.43 -12.99
N THR A 133 -8.11 10.38 -12.07
CA THR A 133 -9.13 10.59 -11.03
C THR A 133 -10.44 11.07 -11.61
N GLU A 134 -10.40 11.99 -12.60
CA GLU A 134 -11.58 12.45 -13.34
C GLU A 134 -12.17 11.33 -14.20
N ASP A 135 -11.34 10.50 -14.84
CA ASP A 135 -11.80 9.32 -15.59
C ASP A 135 -12.54 8.34 -14.66
N LEU A 136 -11.99 8.03 -13.48
CA LEU A 136 -12.68 7.17 -12.51
C LEU A 136 -13.98 7.78 -12.01
N TYR A 137 -14.03 9.09 -11.77
CA TYR A 137 -15.28 9.80 -11.46
C TYR A 137 -16.33 9.55 -12.54
N ALA A 138 -15.96 9.77 -13.81
CA ALA A 138 -16.87 9.55 -14.94
C ALA A 138 -17.29 8.06 -15.06
N CYS A 139 -16.42 7.12 -14.78
CA CYS A 139 -16.72 5.69 -14.75
C CYS A 139 -17.75 5.33 -13.66
N ILE A 140 -17.65 5.93 -12.48
CA ILE A 140 -18.61 5.73 -11.37
C ILE A 140 -20.00 6.23 -11.79
N GLU A 141 -20.07 7.45 -12.30
CA GLU A 141 -21.35 8.06 -12.72
C GLU A 141 -21.96 7.30 -13.90
N TRP A 142 -21.16 6.92 -14.89
CA TRP A 142 -21.60 6.07 -16.00
C TRP A 142 -22.20 4.74 -15.49
N ALA A 143 -21.55 4.07 -14.57
CA ALA A 143 -22.06 2.80 -14.02
C ALA A 143 -23.38 2.98 -13.26
N ALA A 144 -23.53 4.08 -12.54
CA ALA A 144 -24.73 4.40 -11.78
C ALA A 144 -25.95 4.67 -12.67
N GLU A 145 -25.75 5.22 -13.88
CA GLU A 145 -26.81 5.54 -14.84
C GLU A 145 -27.30 4.33 -15.65
N GLN A 146 -26.64 3.17 -15.52
CA GLN A 146 -27.02 1.99 -16.30
C GLN A 146 -28.36 1.40 -15.81
N PRO A 147 -29.21 0.87 -16.71
CA PRO A 147 -30.52 0.33 -16.35
C PRO A 147 -30.44 -0.90 -15.43
N TRP A 148 -29.31 -1.57 -15.38
CA TRP A 148 -29.02 -2.70 -14.49
C TRP A 148 -28.35 -2.28 -13.16
N CYS A 149 -28.18 -0.98 -12.91
CA CYS A 149 -27.65 -0.44 -11.66
C CYS A 149 -28.78 0.15 -10.79
N THR A 150 -28.67 -0.04 -9.48
CA THR A 150 -29.59 0.59 -8.49
C THR A 150 -29.26 2.06 -8.23
N GLY A 151 -28.27 2.65 -8.91
CA GLY A 151 -27.72 3.96 -8.61
C GLY A 151 -26.73 3.97 -7.44
N LYS A 152 -26.36 2.81 -6.89
CA LYS A 152 -25.38 2.69 -5.81
C LYS A 152 -24.11 2.03 -6.31
N VAL A 153 -23.00 2.74 -6.17
CA VAL A 153 -21.67 2.28 -6.58
C VAL A 153 -20.76 2.16 -5.37
N GLY A 154 -20.04 1.05 -5.30
CA GLY A 154 -18.94 0.81 -4.36
C GLY A 154 -17.61 0.65 -5.09
N LEU A 155 -16.52 0.98 -4.43
CA LEU A 155 -15.17 0.72 -4.93
C LEU A 155 -14.47 -0.32 -4.05
N CYS A 156 -13.81 -1.30 -4.67
CA CYS A 156 -13.08 -2.35 -3.95
C CYS A 156 -11.87 -2.81 -4.76
N GLY A 157 -10.74 -2.95 -4.10
CA GLY A 157 -9.52 -3.47 -4.70
C GLY A 157 -8.30 -3.16 -3.87
N ILE A 158 -7.18 -3.76 -4.26
CA ILE A 158 -5.90 -3.67 -3.54
C ILE A 158 -5.01 -2.63 -4.23
N SER A 159 -4.08 -2.03 -3.50
CA SER A 159 -2.96 -1.24 -4.03
C SER A 159 -3.39 -0.08 -4.93
N TYR A 160 -3.11 -0.16 -6.22
CA TYR A 160 -3.52 0.87 -7.17
C TYR A 160 -5.03 1.10 -7.14
N PHE A 161 -5.79 0.01 -7.11
CA PHE A 161 -7.27 0.04 -7.02
C PHE A 161 -7.76 0.52 -5.65
N ALA A 162 -6.92 0.58 -4.63
CA ALA A 162 -7.22 1.18 -3.33
C ALA A 162 -6.85 2.66 -3.29
N ILE A 163 -5.67 3.02 -3.81
CA ILE A 163 -5.15 4.39 -3.80
C ILE A 163 -6.05 5.33 -4.58
N ASN A 164 -6.53 4.92 -5.75
CA ASN A 164 -7.41 5.75 -6.57
C ASN A 164 -8.79 5.97 -5.95
N GLN A 165 -9.23 5.10 -5.02
CA GLN A 165 -10.47 5.31 -4.26
C GLN A 165 -10.36 6.58 -3.39
N TRP A 166 -9.22 6.78 -2.72
CA TRP A 166 -8.99 7.99 -1.92
C TRP A 166 -9.03 9.26 -2.77
N HIS A 167 -8.43 9.21 -3.96
CA HIS A 167 -8.37 10.37 -4.86
C HIS A 167 -9.76 10.72 -5.37
N VAL A 168 -10.52 9.75 -5.88
CA VAL A 168 -11.85 10.02 -6.45
C VAL A 168 -12.88 10.36 -5.37
N ALA A 169 -12.77 9.80 -4.17
CA ALA A 169 -13.62 10.19 -3.05
C ALA A 169 -13.45 11.67 -2.68
N GLY A 170 -12.24 12.23 -2.88
CA GLY A 170 -11.98 13.66 -2.76
C GLY A 170 -12.72 14.54 -3.77
N LEU A 171 -13.18 13.98 -4.90
CA LEU A 171 -14.05 14.66 -5.87
C LEU A 171 -15.54 14.48 -5.56
N GLN A 172 -15.89 13.65 -4.60
CA GLN A 172 -17.25 13.42 -4.07
C GLN A 172 -18.27 13.01 -5.15
N PRO A 173 -18.04 11.90 -5.92
CA PRO A 173 -19.03 11.45 -6.91
C PRO A 173 -20.38 11.17 -6.22
N PRO A 174 -21.51 11.68 -6.74
CA PRO A 174 -22.83 11.54 -6.09
C PRO A 174 -23.28 10.10 -5.84
N HIS A 175 -22.86 9.18 -6.71
CA HIS A 175 -23.28 7.79 -6.63
C HIS A 175 -22.26 6.87 -5.95
N LEU A 176 -21.11 7.40 -5.48
CA LEU A 176 -20.16 6.64 -4.67
C LEU A 176 -20.67 6.51 -3.23
N CYS A 177 -21.21 5.34 -2.89
CA CYS A 177 -21.88 5.11 -1.61
C CYS A 177 -20.97 4.49 -0.53
N ALA A 178 -19.96 3.72 -0.93
CA ALA A 178 -19.05 3.05 0.00
C ALA A 178 -17.76 2.62 -0.71
N MET A 179 -16.66 2.45 0.04
CA MET A 179 -15.40 1.99 -0.53
C MET A 179 -14.57 1.14 0.44
N ILE A 180 -13.80 0.21 -0.13
CA ILE A 180 -12.89 -0.65 0.61
C ILE A 180 -11.48 -0.51 0.01
N PRO A 181 -10.71 0.48 0.44
CA PRO A 181 -9.30 0.62 0.05
C PRO A 181 -8.45 -0.40 0.81
N TRP A 182 -8.11 -1.48 0.12
CA TRP A 182 -7.31 -2.57 0.66
C TRP A 182 -5.84 -2.34 0.33
N GLU A 183 -5.00 -2.13 1.34
CA GLU A 183 -3.58 -1.77 1.19
C GLU A 183 -3.36 -0.57 0.25
N GLY A 184 -3.85 0.61 0.65
CA GLY A 184 -3.86 1.83 -0.16
C GLY A 184 -3.07 2.97 0.46
N ALA A 185 -1.94 3.35 -0.17
CA ALA A 185 -1.19 4.57 0.13
C ALA A 185 -2.06 5.83 -0.06
N GLY A 186 -1.81 6.88 0.71
CA GLY A 186 -2.58 8.13 0.63
C GLY A 186 -1.75 9.34 0.21
N ASP A 187 -0.49 9.41 0.61
CA ASP A 187 0.45 10.48 0.29
C ASP A 187 1.46 9.97 -0.75
N TYR A 188 1.40 10.52 -1.96
CA TYR A 188 2.24 10.03 -3.05
C TYR A 188 3.73 10.29 -2.82
N TYR A 189 4.07 11.38 -2.12
CA TYR A 189 5.44 11.66 -1.73
C TYR A 189 5.91 10.70 -0.62
N ARG A 190 5.24 10.74 0.54
CA ARG A 190 5.70 10.09 1.79
C ARG A 190 5.48 8.59 1.84
N ASP A 191 4.39 8.09 1.23
CA ASP A 191 4.05 6.68 1.29
C ASP A 191 4.65 5.87 0.14
N SER A 192 4.76 6.49 -1.07
CA SER A 192 4.97 5.71 -2.30
C SER A 192 6.29 5.96 -2.99
N THR A 193 6.83 7.18 -2.90
CA THR A 193 7.96 7.58 -3.75
C THR A 193 9.20 8.02 -3.00
N ARG A 194 9.05 8.66 -1.82
CA ARG A 194 10.17 9.18 -1.04
C ARG A 194 9.94 9.01 0.45
N HIS A 195 10.53 7.99 1.02
CA HIS A 195 10.43 7.75 2.46
C HIS A 195 11.39 8.67 3.22
N GLY A 196 10.82 9.56 4.04
CA GLY A 196 11.62 10.57 4.73
C GLY A 196 12.46 11.46 3.79
N GLY A 197 12.05 11.61 2.53
CA GLY A 197 12.79 12.37 1.51
C GLY A 197 13.73 11.54 0.62
N ILE A 198 13.97 10.27 0.95
CA ILE A 198 14.85 9.36 0.21
C ILE A 198 14.04 8.68 -0.90
N LEU A 199 14.53 8.68 -2.14
CA LEU A 199 13.83 8.11 -3.29
C LEU A 199 13.75 6.59 -3.18
N SER A 200 12.53 6.05 -3.20
CA SER A 200 12.28 4.61 -3.36
C SER A 200 12.29 4.24 -4.85
N GLU A 201 12.99 3.16 -5.19
CA GLU A 201 13.07 2.67 -6.57
C GLU A 201 11.78 1.93 -7.00
N PHE A 202 10.91 1.58 -6.05
CA PHE A 202 9.72 0.78 -6.31
C PHE A 202 8.84 1.36 -7.42
N THR A 203 8.46 2.64 -7.33
CA THR A 203 7.48 3.23 -8.24
C THR A 203 7.95 3.23 -9.69
N ALA A 204 9.22 3.54 -9.96
CA ALA A 204 9.79 3.51 -11.30
C ALA A 204 9.89 2.07 -11.85
N ASN A 205 10.31 1.13 -11.01
CA ASN A 205 10.43 -0.28 -11.36
C ASN A 205 9.07 -0.93 -11.60
N TRP A 206 8.08 -0.70 -10.73
CA TRP A 206 6.70 -1.13 -10.88
C TRP A 206 6.11 -0.64 -12.21
N TYR A 207 6.29 0.64 -12.52
CA TYR A 207 5.79 1.23 -13.74
C TYR A 207 6.32 0.53 -14.99
N GLY A 208 7.64 0.29 -15.05
CA GLY A 208 8.27 -0.41 -16.16
C GLY A 208 7.79 -1.87 -16.32
N ARG A 209 7.62 -2.56 -15.20
CA ARG A 209 7.39 -4.03 -15.20
C ARG A 209 5.93 -4.43 -15.25
N GLN A 210 5.04 -3.67 -14.60
CA GLN A 210 3.63 -4.06 -14.46
C GLN A 210 2.69 -3.21 -15.31
N VAL A 211 2.98 -1.92 -15.51
CA VAL A 211 2.11 -1.01 -16.27
C VAL A 211 2.50 -0.97 -17.75
N GLN A 212 3.77 -0.71 -18.04
CA GLN A 212 4.22 -0.67 -19.44
C GLN A 212 4.12 -2.03 -20.14
N SER A 213 4.18 -3.14 -19.41
CA SER A 213 4.04 -4.49 -19.95
C SER A 213 2.64 -4.81 -20.50
N VAL A 214 1.64 -4.01 -20.12
CA VAL A 214 0.25 -4.11 -20.60
C VAL A 214 -0.25 -2.83 -21.23
N GLN A 215 0.65 -1.97 -21.71
CA GLN A 215 0.32 -0.75 -22.43
C GLN A 215 -0.57 -1.04 -23.64
N HIS A 216 -1.57 -0.20 -23.88
CA HIS A 216 -2.40 -0.28 -25.08
C HIS A 216 -1.56 -0.22 -26.36
N GLY A 217 -1.87 -1.09 -27.32
CA GLY A 217 -1.17 -1.09 -28.59
C GLY A 217 0.14 -1.88 -28.62
N LEU A 218 0.50 -2.62 -27.57
CA LEU A 218 1.66 -3.53 -27.60
C LEU A 218 1.48 -4.69 -28.59
N GLY A 219 0.22 -4.99 -28.99
CA GLY A 219 -0.07 -6.14 -29.83
C GLY A 219 0.33 -7.45 -29.13
N SER A 220 -0.04 -7.60 -27.86
CA SER A 220 0.24 -8.77 -27.05
C SER A 220 -0.23 -10.04 -27.72
N ALA A 221 0.56 -11.12 -27.61
CA ALA A 221 0.14 -12.46 -27.97
C ALA A 221 -0.87 -13.04 -26.97
N ALA A 222 -0.99 -12.45 -25.76
CA ALA A 222 -1.94 -12.86 -24.75
C ALA A 222 -3.36 -12.42 -25.12
N ALA A 223 -4.29 -13.36 -24.98
CA ALA A 223 -5.73 -13.12 -25.14
C ALA A 223 -6.46 -13.60 -23.87
N ASN A 224 -7.51 -12.92 -23.49
CA ASN A 224 -8.34 -13.36 -22.38
C ASN A 224 -8.94 -14.75 -22.68
N PRO A 225 -8.80 -15.75 -21.84
CA PRO A 225 -9.22 -17.13 -22.13
C PRO A 225 -10.75 -17.29 -22.27
N LYS A 226 -11.53 -16.37 -21.74
CA LYS A 226 -13.01 -16.38 -21.79
C LYS A 226 -13.56 -15.56 -22.95
N SER A 227 -13.08 -14.34 -23.16
CA SER A 227 -13.54 -13.45 -24.24
C SER A 227 -12.80 -13.64 -25.55
N HIS A 228 -11.61 -14.22 -25.53
CA HIS A 228 -10.66 -14.32 -26.65
C HIS A 228 -10.18 -12.97 -27.21
N LEU A 229 -10.43 -11.87 -26.50
CA LEU A 229 -9.95 -10.55 -26.89
C LEU A 229 -8.46 -10.38 -26.54
N PRO A 230 -7.66 -9.73 -27.42
CA PRO A 230 -6.28 -9.39 -27.10
C PRO A 230 -6.21 -8.48 -25.87
N VAL A 231 -5.35 -8.81 -24.91
CA VAL A 231 -5.25 -8.12 -23.61
C VAL A 231 -4.88 -6.63 -23.76
N THR A 232 -4.02 -6.30 -24.74
CA THR A 232 -3.52 -4.93 -24.95
C THR A 232 -4.14 -4.24 -26.19
N GLY A 233 -5.36 -4.64 -26.57
CA GLY A 233 -6.10 -4.10 -27.72
C GLY A 233 -5.76 -4.79 -29.05
N ASP A 234 -6.53 -4.41 -30.09
CA ASP A 234 -6.46 -5.06 -31.41
C ASP A 234 -5.39 -4.42 -32.31
N VAL A 235 -4.82 -3.30 -31.90
CA VAL A 235 -3.81 -2.53 -32.67
C VAL A 235 -2.41 -2.82 -32.15
N ARG A 236 -1.44 -2.84 -33.07
CA ARG A 236 -0.02 -2.83 -32.72
C ARG A 236 0.58 -1.49 -33.16
N LEU A 237 0.98 -0.68 -32.17
CA LEU A 237 1.58 0.62 -32.37
C LEU A 237 3.10 0.52 -32.58
N PRO A 238 3.72 1.43 -33.35
CA PRO A 238 5.17 1.56 -33.43
C PRO A 238 5.78 1.92 -32.06
N ALA A 239 7.04 1.59 -31.83
CA ALA A 239 7.75 1.85 -30.58
C ALA A 239 7.75 3.36 -30.21
N GLU A 240 7.94 4.23 -31.20
CA GLU A 240 7.91 5.69 -31.02
C GLU A 240 6.55 6.19 -30.52
N GLU A 241 5.45 5.62 -31.03
CA GLU A 241 4.10 5.97 -30.61
C GLU A 241 3.78 5.42 -29.22
N LEU A 242 4.23 4.19 -28.91
CA LEU A 242 4.14 3.64 -27.56
C LEU A 242 4.89 4.51 -26.54
N GLU A 243 6.08 5.00 -26.91
CA GLU A 243 6.86 5.89 -26.03
C GLU A 243 6.20 7.27 -25.85
N ALA A 244 5.61 7.83 -26.91
CA ALA A 244 4.86 9.08 -26.86
C ALA A 244 3.57 8.97 -26.02
N ASN A 245 3.00 7.77 -25.92
CA ASN A 245 1.77 7.48 -25.16
C ASN A 245 2.04 7.07 -23.69
N ARG A 246 3.14 7.50 -23.10
CA ARG A 246 3.45 7.30 -21.68
C ARG A 246 4.40 8.37 -21.14
N VAL A 247 4.29 8.68 -19.86
CA VAL A 247 5.25 9.54 -19.17
C VAL A 247 6.51 8.76 -18.79
N ASP A 248 7.67 9.42 -18.76
CA ASP A 248 8.87 8.86 -18.12
C ASP A 248 8.79 9.10 -16.61
N LEU A 249 8.08 8.20 -15.91
CA LEU A 249 7.82 8.34 -14.48
C LEU A 249 9.11 8.34 -13.65
N GLY A 250 10.12 7.58 -14.05
CA GLY A 250 11.41 7.58 -13.36
C GLY A 250 12.13 8.93 -13.44
N ALA A 251 12.14 9.55 -14.62
CA ALA A 251 12.69 10.89 -14.78
C ALA A 251 11.89 11.95 -14.02
N GLU A 252 10.55 11.86 -14.03
CA GLU A 252 9.67 12.76 -13.29
C GLU A 252 9.95 12.73 -11.78
N LEU A 253 10.14 11.55 -11.19
CA LEU A 253 10.44 11.37 -9.77
C LEU A 253 11.83 11.90 -9.39
N ARG A 254 12.85 11.65 -10.22
CA ARG A 254 14.20 12.17 -9.98
C ARG A 254 14.27 13.69 -10.08
N ALA A 255 13.52 14.27 -11.02
CA ALA A 255 13.46 15.72 -11.21
C ALA A 255 12.77 16.47 -10.05
N ARG A 256 12.06 15.76 -9.16
CA ARG A 256 11.28 16.35 -8.05
C ARG A 256 11.69 15.77 -6.69
N PRO A 257 12.84 16.19 -6.14
CA PRO A 257 13.32 15.68 -4.86
C PRO A 257 12.50 16.20 -3.65
N LEU A 258 11.71 17.26 -3.83
CA LEU A 258 10.92 17.89 -2.77
C LEU A 258 9.42 17.73 -3.03
N ASP A 259 8.64 17.71 -1.94
CA ASP A 259 7.18 17.74 -2.01
C ASP A 259 6.68 19.05 -2.62
N GLY A 260 5.66 18.95 -3.47
CA GLY A 260 5.12 20.07 -4.20
C GLY A 260 3.76 19.78 -4.84
N PRO A 261 3.26 20.71 -5.66
CA PRO A 261 1.95 20.58 -6.29
C PRO A 261 1.76 19.26 -7.07
N TRP A 262 2.80 18.80 -7.77
CA TRP A 262 2.77 17.58 -8.55
C TRP A 262 2.50 16.31 -7.72
N TYR A 263 3.05 16.25 -6.49
CA TYR A 263 2.77 15.16 -5.54
C TYR A 263 1.41 15.34 -4.89
N ARG A 264 1.04 16.57 -4.54
CA ARG A 264 -0.23 16.87 -3.88
C ARG A 264 -1.45 16.53 -4.73
N GLU A 265 -1.39 16.79 -6.05
CA GLU A 265 -2.48 16.40 -6.96
C GLU A 265 -2.61 14.87 -7.14
N ARG A 266 -1.60 14.10 -6.70
CA ARG A 266 -1.55 12.63 -6.70
C ARG A 266 -1.72 12.02 -5.31
N SER A 267 -2.12 12.83 -4.35
CA SER A 267 -2.31 12.44 -2.95
C SER A 267 -3.75 12.66 -2.52
N ALA A 268 -4.19 11.93 -1.51
CA ALA A 268 -5.54 12.07 -0.95
C ALA A 268 -5.72 13.42 -0.25
N ASP A 269 -6.84 14.07 -0.48
CA ASP A 269 -7.32 15.20 0.32
C ASP A 269 -8.31 14.68 1.38
N TRP A 270 -7.77 14.30 2.53
CA TRP A 270 -8.54 13.70 3.61
C TRP A 270 -9.73 14.56 4.07
N SER A 271 -9.63 15.89 3.94
CA SER A 271 -10.71 16.81 4.33
C SER A 271 -11.96 16.69 3.45
N LYS A 272 -11.82 16.09 2.26
CA LYS A 272 -12.92 15.87 1.32
C LYS A 272 -13.39 14.43 1.23
N VAL A 273 -12.67 13.49 1.84
CA VAL A 273 -13.08 12.08 1.89
C VAL A 273 -14.18 11.92 2.92
N THR A 274 -15.43 11.93 2.48
CA THR A 274 -16.64 11.82 3.31
C THR A 274 -17.42 10.53 3.09
N THR A 275 -17.13 9.80 2.02
CA THR A 275 -17.71 8.48 1.70
C THR A 275 -17.40 7.47 2.81
N PRO A 276 -18.36 6.66 3.26
CA PRO A 276 -18.12 5.55 4.17
C PRO A 276 -17.04 4.59 3.66
N PHE A 277 -16.13 4.14 4.54
CA PHE A 277 -15.07 3.24 4.11
C PHE A 277 -14.60 2.23 5.15
N LEU A 278 -14.11 1.10 4.66
CA LEU A 278 -13.30 0.14 5.38
C LEU A 278 -11.86 0.20 4.87
N SER A 279 -10.96 0.81 5.64
CA SER A 279 -9.52 0.83 5.35
C SER A 279 -8.88 -0.46 5.82
N ALA A 280 -8.29 -1.24 4.92
CA ALA A 280 -7.61 -2.48 5.26
C ALA A 280 -6.10 -2.36 5.05
N ALA A 281 -5.31 -2.47 6.13
CA ALA A 281 -3.87 -2.29 6.14
C ALA A 281 -3.13 -3.62 6.35
N ASN A 282 -1.90 -3.72 5.88
CA ASN A 282 -1.03 -4.86 6.11
C ASN A 282 0.18 -4.45 6.95
N TRP A 283 0.42 -5.10 8.10
CA TRP A 283 1.56 -4.82 8.97
C TRP A 283 2.91 -4.90 8.25
N GLY A 284 3.03 -5.80 7.29
CA GLY A 284 4.24 -6.04 6.51
C GLY A 284 4.34 -5.26 5.20
N GLY A 285 3.42 -4.33 4.95
CA GLY A 285 3.43 -3.48 3.73
C GLY A 285 4.30 -2.23 3.85
N GLN A 286 5.22 -2.19 4.80
CA GLN A 286 6.07 -1.02 5.07
C GLN A 286 6.93 -0.66 3.85
N GLY A 287 6.93 0.62 3.51
CA GLY A 287 7.55 1.15 2.30
C GLY A 287 6.55 1.41 1.16
N LEU A 288 5.23 1.18 1.36
CA LEU A 288 4.21 1.58 0.37
C LEU A 288 2.83 1.90 0.96
N HIS A 289 2.14 0.95 1.63
CA HIS A 289 0.69 1.06 1.82
C HIS A 289 0.23 1.46 3.22
N PRO A 290 0.68 0.82 4.32
CA PRO A 290 -0.03 0.88 5.60
C PRO A 290 -0.15 2.29 6.16
N ARG A 291 0.86 3.17 5.96
CA ARG A 291 0.81 4.54 6.44
C ARG A 291 -0.44 5.25 5.92
N GLY A 292 -0.74 5.16 4.62
CA GLY A 292 -1.93 5.77 4.03
C GLY A 292 -3.24 5.23 4.61
N ASN A 293 -3.34 3.93 4.88
CA ASN A 293 -4.52 3.32 5.49
C ASN A 293 -4.76 3.83 6.91
N PHE A 294 -3.71 3.95 7.75
CA PHE A 294 -3.83 4.51 9.10
C PHE A 294 -4.14 6.01 9.08
N GLU A 295 -3.51 6.76 8.18
CA GLU A 295 -3.77 8.19 8.00
C GLU A 295 -5.22 8.45 7.55
N ALA A 296 -5.74 7.65 6.62
CA ALA A 296 -7.13 7.72 6.20
C ALA A 296 -8.09 7.53 7.39
N PHE A 297 -7.88 6.49 8.21
CA PHE A 297 -8.74 6.24 9.37
C PHE A 297 -8.68 7.39 10.38
N THR A 298 -7.51 7.98 10.60
CA THR A 298 -7.34 9.07 11.58
C THR A 298 -7.80 10.42 11.05
N GLN A 299 -7.56 10.75 9.78
CA GLN A 299 -7.68 12.10 9.25
C GLN A 299 -8.87 12.34 8.31
N ALA A 300 -9.42 11.28 7.66
CA ALA A 300 -10.53 11.48 6.74
C ALA A 300 -11.75 12.07 7.43
N ALA A 301 -12.45 12.97 6.71
CA ALA A 301 -13.66 13.65 7.19
C ALA A 301 -14.86 12.71 7.34
N ALA A 302 -14.82 11.51 6.77
CA ALA A 302 -15.86 10.51 6.92
C ALA A 302 -16.11 10.18 8.41
N THR A 303 -17.38 10.12 8.82
CA THR A 303 -17.82 9.67 10.16
C THR A 303 -17.92 8.16 10.22
N ASP A 304 -18.31 7.55 9.09
CA ASP A 304 -18.48 6.12 8.93
C ASP A 304 -17.23 5.50 8.34
N LYS A 305 -16.29 5.18 9.22
CA LYS A 305 -14.99 4.65 8.87
C LYS A 305 -14.57 3.53 9.82
N TRP A 306 -13.98 2.51 9.23
CA TRP A 306 -13.47 1.32 9.91
C TRP A 306 -12.05 1.04 9.46
N LEU A 307 -11.28 0.40 10.33
CA LEU A 307 -9.92 -0.04 10.09
C LEU A 307 -9.82 -1.55 10.35
N GLU A 308 -9.30 -2.27 9.39
CA GLU A 308 -8.85 -3.66 9.54
C GLU A 308 -7.34 -3.69 9.33
N VAL A 309 -6.60 -4.49 10.12
CA VAL A 309 -5.15 -4.63 9.93
C VAL A 309 -4.76 -6.10 10.00
N HIS A 310 -4.14 -6.58 8.93
CA HIS A 310 -3.77 -7.97 8.72
C HIS A 310 -2.27 -8.16 8.47
N GLY A 311 -1.88 -9.38 8.21
CA GLY A 311 -0.57 -9.80 7.72
C GLY A 311 -0.72 -10.62 6.44
N LEU A 312 0.21 -11.51 6.16
CA LEU A 312 0.38 -12.29 4.95
C LEU A 312 0.81 -11.46 3.73
N GLU A 313 0.84 -12.10 2.56
CA GLU A 313 1.17 -11.42 1.32
C GLU A 313 0.08 -10.41 0.95
N HIS A 314 0.51 -9.41 0.22
CA HIS A 314 -0.27 -8.29 -0.29
C HIS A 314 -1.65 -8.66 -0.89
N TRP A 315 -1.76 -9.80 -1.56
CA TRP A 315 -2.97 -10.21 -2.27
C TRP A 315 -3.79 -11.28 -1.54
N THR A 316 -3.18 -12.08 -0.65
CA THR A 316 -3.79 -13.32 -0.15
C THR A 316 -5.04 -13.06 0.69
N HIS A 317 -4.93 -12.19 1.69
CA HIS A 317 -5.99 -11.98 2.68
C HIS A 317 -7.29 -11.42 2.07
N PHE A 318 -7.17 -10.64 1.01
CA PHE A 318 -8.30 -10.08 0.25
C PHE A 318 -9.23 -11.16 -0.34
N TYR A 319 -8.66 -12.29 -0.78
CA TYR A 319 -9.38 -13.36 -1.45
C TYR A 319 -9.80 -14.50 -0.52
N THR A 320 -9.34 -14.54 0.74
CA THR A 320 -9.76 -15.54 1.72
C THR A 320 -11.24 -15.39 2.08
N ASP A 321 -11.84 -16.45 2.63
CA ASP A 321 -13.23 -16.41 3.11
C ASP A 321 -13.43 -15.31 4.17
N TYR A 322 -12.41 -15.04 4.99
CA TYR A 322 -12.41 -13.91 5.93
C TYR A 322 -12.49 -12.57 5.19
N GLY A 323 -11.58 -12.32 4.23
CA GLY A 323 -11.52 -11.06 3.49
C GLY A 323 -12.80 -10.81 2.70
N VAL A 324 -13.25 -11.80 1.90
CA VAL A 324 -14.49 -11.72 1.12
C VAL A 324 -15.71 -11.55 2.03
N GLY A 325 -15.76 -12.27 3.17
CA GLY A 325 -16.85 -12.16 4.13
C GLY A 325 -16.95 -10.78 4.76
N LEU A 326 -15.81 -10.19 5.15
CA LEU A 326 -15.72 -8.84 5.70
C LEU A 326 -16.14 -7.77 4.67
N GLN A 327 -15.62 -7.88 3.44
CA GLN A 327 -15.98 -6.99 2.34
C GLN A 327 -17.48 -7.05 2.04
N ARG A 328 -18.06 -8.25 1.97
CA ARG A 328 -19.48 -8.42 1.73
C ARG A 328 -20.34 -7.85 2.87
N GLN A 329 -20.00 -8.14 4.13
CA GLN A 329 -20.74 -7.60 5.27
C GLN A 329 -20.78 -6.06 5.24
N PHE A 330 -19.67 -5.42 4.87
CA PHE A 330 -19.61 -3.97 4.70
C PHE A 330 -20.50 -3.49 3.54
N PHE A 331 -20.36 -4.06 2.34
CA PHE A 331 -21.16 -3.63 1.19
C PHE A 331 -22.63 -4.02 1.29
N ASP A 332 -22.97 -5.16 1.88
CA ASP A 332 -24.38 -5.52 2.12
C ASP A 332 -25.07 -4.46 2.99
N HIS A 333 -24.35 -3.88 3.98
CA HIS A 333 -24.86 -2.79 4.79
C HIS A 333 -25.10 -1.52 3.96
N PHE A 334 -24.05 -1.01 3.29
CA PHE A 334 -24.11 0.29 2.62
C PHE A 334 -24.81 0.25 1.26
N LEU A 335 -24.63 -0.79 0.48
CA LEU A 335 -25.14 -0.88 -0.89
C LEU A 335 -26.50 -1.56 -0.97
N HIS A 336 -26.71 -2.66 -0.26
CA HIS A 336 -28.01 -3.32 -0.17
C HIS A 336 -28.93 -2.74 0.92
N GLY A 337 -28.38 -2.00 1.90
CA GLY A 337 -29.12 -1.46 3.04
C GLY A 337 -29.50 -2.54 4.06
N ALA A 338 -28.73 -3.61 4.15
CA ALA A 338 -28.97 -4.71 5.08
C ALA A 338 -28.68 -4.30 6.53
N ASP A 339 -29.60 -4.57 7.44
CA ASP A 339 -29.33 -4.52 8.90
C ASP A 339 -28.60 -5.80 9.33
N ASN A 340 -27.32 -5.89 9.02
CA ASN A 340 -26.47 -7.05 9.31
C ASN A 340 -25.58 -6.85 10.54
N GLY A 341 -25.80 -5.80 11.31
CA GLY A 341 -25.05 -5.49 12.53
C GLY A 341 -23.72 -4.78 12.32
N TRP A 342 -23.37 -4.38 11.09
CA TRP A 342 -22.08 -3.74 10.77
C TRP A 342 -21.78 -2.53 11.67
N GLU A 343 -22.72 -1.59 11.81
CA GLU A 343 -22.55 -0.38 12.60
C GLU A 343 -22.37 -0.61 14.11
N ARG A 344 -22.84 -1.79 14.59
CA ARG A 344 -22.69 -2.21 15.99
C ARG A 344 -21.39 -2.96 16.26
N GLY A 345 -20.67 -3.28 15.19
CA GLY A 345 -19.36 -3.94 15.26
C GLY A 345 -18.23 -3.00 15.66
N PRO A 346 -17.04 -3.55 15.92
CA PRO A 346 -15.86 -2.77 16.28
C PRO A 346 -15.44 -1.85 15.17
N ARG A 347 -14.95 -0.65 15.53
CA ARG A 347 -14.40 0.30 14.55
C ARG A 347 -13.02 -0.10 14.04
N VAL A 348 -12.28 -0.87 14.83
CA VAL A 348 -10.93 -1.34 14.50
C VAL A 348 -10.82 -2.85 14.75
N ARG A 349 -10.28 -3.56 13.77
CA ARG A 349 -9.98 -5.00 13.86
C ARG A 349 -8.50 -5.20 13.62
N LEU A 350 -7.80 -5.73 14.60
CA LEU A 350 -6.37 -5.98 14.53
C LEU A 350 -6.11 -7.48 14.49
N ASN A 351 -5.28 -7.93 13.57
CA ASN A 351 -4.64 -9.23 13.65
C ASN A 351 -3.29 -9.04 14.34
N VAL A 352 -3.28 -9.23 15.67
CA VAL A 352 -2.12 -9.00 16.53
C VAL A 352 -1.04 -10.04 16.24
N ARG A 353 0.17 -9.58 15.89
CA ARG A 353 1.30 -10.46 15.54
C ARG A 353 1.97 -11.05 16.79
N HIS A 354 2.21 -12.35 16.72
CA HIS A 354 3.06 -13.06 17.68
C HIS A 354 4.17 -13.79 16.91
N PRO A 355 5.34 -14.02 17.50
CA PRO A 355 6.41 -14.78 16.84
C PRO A 355 5.92 -16.12 16.26
N GLY A 356 6.49 -16.51 15.11
CA GLY A 356 6.14 -17.75 14.40
C GLY A 356 4.91 -17.62 13.50
N GLU A 357 4.71 -16.48 12.85
CA GLU A 357 3.60 -16.21 11.90
C GLU A 357 2.21 -16.44 12.51
N ARG A 358 2.07 -16.23 13.80
CA ARG A 358 0.80 -16.39 14.50
C ARG A 358 0.10 -15.05 14.64
N PHE A 359 -1.17 -14.99 14.21
CA PHE A 359 -2.02 -13.82 14.29
C PHE A 359 -3.21 -14.10 15.22
N VAL A 360 -3.51 -13.14 16.09
CA VAL A 360 -4.66 -13.22 17.02
C VAL A 360 -5.59 -12.05 16.74
N ALA A 361 -6.78 -12.35 16.26
CA ALA A 361 -7.80 -11.33 15.99
C ALA A 361 -8.21 -10.63 17.29
N ARG A 362 -8.29 -9.31 17.26
CA ARG A 362 -8.71 -8.48 18.38
C ARG A 362 -9.51 -7.27 17.90
N ASP A 363 -10.66 -7.10 18.49
CA ASP A 363 -11.54 -5.97 18.26
C ASP A 363 -11.19 -4.79 19.17
N GLU A 364 -11.14 -3.59 18.58
CA GLU A 364 -10.84 -2.32 19.23
C GLU A 364 -11.82 -1.24 18.77
N ASP A 365 -11.89 -0.13 19.50
CA ASP A 365 -12.84 0.96 19.21
C ASP A 365 -12.19 2.15 18.50
N GLU A 366 -10.84 2.23 18.53
CA GLU A 366 -10.09 3.41 18.09
C GLU A 366 -8.66 3.06 17.68
N TRP A 367 -8.02 3.99 16.97
CA TRP A 367 -6.62 3.97 16.62
C TRP A 367 -6.01 5.38 16.64
N PRO A 368 -4.79 5.62 17.23
CA PRO A 368 -4.09 4.68 18.13
C PRO A 368 -4.92 4.37 19.38
N LEU A 369 -4.59 3.25 20.07
CA LEU A 369 -5.37 2.79 21.22
C LEU A 369 -5.21 3.76 22.40
N ALA A 370 -6.30 4.22 23.00
CA ALA A 370 -6.28 5.18 24.13
C ALA A 370 -5.53 4.64 25.35
N ARG A 371 -5.50 3.29 25.53
CA ARG A 371 -4.77 2.67 26.64
C ARG A 371 -3.26 2.53 26.41
N THR A 372 -2.75 2.99 25.26
CA THR A 372 -1.32 2.94 24.96
C THR A 372 -0.51 3.72 26.00
N LEU A 373 0.46 3.05 26.61
CA LEU A 373 1.46 3.63 27.48
C LEU A 373 2.67 4.05 26.62
N TRP A 374 2.70 5.31 26.27
CA TRP A 374 3.78 5.89 25.48
C TRP A 374 5.06 5.95 26.31
N THR A 375 6.03 5.07 26.00
CA THR A 375 7.23 4.87 26.79
C THR A 375 8.46 5.34 26.01
N THR A 376 9.15 6.33 26.53
CA THR A 376 10.42 6.79 25.97
C THR A 376 11.57 5.95 26.55
N VAL A 377 12.40 5.39 25.66
CA VAL A 377 13.65 4.73 26.03
C VAL A 377 14.82 5.46 25.37
N TYR A 378 15.89 5.69 26.13
CA TYR A 378 17.07 6.42 25.69
C TYR A 378 18.15 5.47 25.15
N LEU A 379 18.81 5.89 24.07
CA LEU A 379 19.94 5.20 23.50
C LEU A 379 21.20 5.52 24.31
N ASP A 380 22.00 4.50 24.61
CA ASP A 380 23.33 4.65 25.20
C ASP A 380 24.40 4.14 24.23
N ALA A 381 25.17 5.04 23.64
CA ALA A 381 26.22 4.72 22.69
C ALA A 381 27.42 4.01 23.32
N ALA A 382 27.64 4.17 24.64
CA ALA A 382 28.75 3.54 25.35
C ALA A 382 28.49 2.03 25.58
N THR A 383 27.25 1.67 25.90
CA THR A 383 26.88 0.28 26.25
C THR A 383 26.09 -0.43 25.16
N ARG A 384 25.62 0.30 24.15
CA ARG A 384 24.73 -0.21 23.07
C ARG A 384 23.38 -0.73 23.59
N THR A 385 22.86 -0.07 24.60
CA THR A 385 21.58 -0.44 25.23
C THR A 385 20.53 0.65 25.09
N LEU A 386 19.29 0.23 25.30
CA LEU A 386 18.13 1.09 25.51
C LEU A 386 17.69 0.98 26.97
N SER A 387 17.32 2.10 27.60
CA SER A 387 16.76 2.11 28.95
C SER A 387 15.86 3.33 29.17
N ASP A 388 15.05 3.32 30.23
CA ASP A 388 14.23 4.45 30.67
C ASP A 388 15.06 5.56 31.35
N ALA A 389 16.29 5.23 31.77
CA ALA A 389 17.19 6.20 32.38
C ALA A 389 18.01 6.94 31.31
N LEU A 390 18.11 8.28 31.46
CA LEU A 390 18.96 9.09 30.61
C LEU A 390 20.44 8.76 30.87
N PRO A 391 21.18 8.28 29.83
CA PRO A 391 22.59 7.90 30.01
C PRO A 391 23.51 9.12 30.10
N GLY A 392 24.78 8.88 30.44
CA GLY A 392 25.86 9.85 30.29
C GLY A 392 26.10 10.20 28.81
N ALA A 393 26.72 11.37 28.57
CA ALA A 393 27.07 11.78 27.21
C ALA A 393 28.04 10.79 26.56
N ALA A 394 27.67 10.26 25.40
CA ALA A 394 28.49 9.36 24.60
C ALA A 394 28.16 9.54 23.11
N SER A 395 28.99 8.96 22.24
CA SER A 395 28.71 8.95 20.80
C SER A 395 29.25 7.68 20.17
N VAL A 396 28.73 7.37 18.99
CA VAL A 396 29.21 6.29 18.14
C VAL A 396 29.17 6.72 16.67
N THR A 397 30.22 6.32 15.93
CA THR A 397 30.34 6.62 14.50
C THR A 397 30.23 5.35 13.69
N TYR A 398 29.53 5.43 12.56
CA TYR A 398 29.37 4.36 11.59
C TYR A 398 29.47 4.88 10.15
N GLY A 399 29.76 3.99 9.21
CA GLY A 399 29.79 4.34 7.78
C GLY A 399 28.40 4.77 7.29
N ALA A 400 28.31 5.95 6.67
CA ALA A 400 27.03 6.57 6.28
C ALA A 400 26.20 5.76 5.27
N LEU A 401 26.79 4.77 4.59
CA LEU A 401 26.11 3.81 3.71
C LEU A 401 26.21 2.37 4.24
N GLY A 402 26.47 2.20 5.55
CA GLY A 402 26.73 0.93 6.19
C GLY A 402 25.57 0.39 7.03
N ASP A 403 25.82 -0.75 7.68
CA ASP A 403 24.85 -1.47 8.52
C ASP A 403 24.48 -0.74 9.81
N GLY A 404 25.26 0.30 10.18
CA GLY A 404 24.92 1.16 11.29
C GLY A 404 25.22 0.56 12.67
N VAL A 405 24.34 0.84 13.63
CA VAL A 405 24.53 0.50 15.04
C VAL A 405 23.24 0.03 15.69
N ASP A 406 23.35 -0.99 16.52
CA ASP A 406 22.25 -1.58 17.28
C ASP A 406 22.23 -1.07 18.72
N PHE A 407 21.00 -0.91 19.25
CA PHE A 407 20.73 -0.63 20.65
C PHE A 407 19.67 -1.61 21.14
N ALA A 408 19.92 -2.33 22.22
CA ALA A 408 19.05 -3.39 22.70
C ALA A 408 18.42 -3.06 24.05
N LEU A 409 17.11 -3.31 24.19
CA LEU A 409 16.49 -3.46 25.50
C LEU A 409 17.00 -4.75 26.19
N PRO A 410 16.98 -4.82 27.52
CA PRO A 410 17.14 -6.10 28.19
C PRO A 410 16.07 -7.08 27.72
N PRO A 411 16.30 -8.41 27.83
CA PRO A 411 15.26 -9.39 27.56
C PRO A 411 13.98 -9.09 28.36
N ALA A 412 12.84 -9.20 27.72
CA ALA A 412 11.55 -8.98 28.35
C ALA A 412 11.37 -9.96 29.54
N GLU A 413 11.01 -9.46 30.69
CA GLU A 413 10.70 -10.28 31.87
C GLU A 413 9.28 -10.87 31.75
N ASP A 414 8.34 -10.03 31.28
CA ASP A 414 6.94 -10.38 31.03
C ASP A 414 6.59 -10.17 29.57
N GLU A 415 5.49 -10.81 29.11
CA GLU A 415 4.92 -10.56 27.80
C GLU A 415 4.59 -9.07 27.62
N THR A 416 5.13 -8.46 26.58
CA THR A 416 4.98 -7.03 26.29
C THR A 416 4.45 -6.84 24.88
N GLU A 417 3.36 -6.12 24.73
CA GLU A 417 2.80 -5.78 23.41
C GLU A 417 3.23 -4.37 23.00
N LEU A 418 3.76 -4.26 21.77
CA LEU A 418 3.99 -3.01 21.07
C LEU A 418 2.96 -2.91 19.93
N THR A 419 1.99 -2.00 20.03
CA THR A 419 0.96 -1.80 18.99
C THR A 419 0.69 -0.32 18.82
N GLY A 420 1.08 0.23 17.69
CA GLY A 420 0.91 1.65 17.39
C GLY A 420 2.01 2.21 16.47
N PRO A 421 1.94 3.51 16.17
CA PRO A 421 3.04 4.26 15.55
C PRO A 421 4.20 4.42 16.56
N LEU A 422 5.42 4.56 16.03
CA LEU A 422 6.62 4.83 16.81
C LEU A 422 7.29 6.11 16.30
N ALA A 423 8.20 6.66 17.10
CA ALA A 423 9.04 7.77 16.67
C ALA A 423 10.42 7.69 17.33
N ALA A 424 11.46 8.14 16.62
CA ALA A 424 12.79 8.29 17.21
C ALA A 424 13.23 9.75 17.17
N THR A 425 13.82 10.24 18.26
CA THR A 425 14.58 11.48 18.28
C THR A 425 16.06 11.13 18.27
N LEU A 426 16.80 11.54 17.23
CA LEU A 426 18.20 11.23 17.04
C LEU A 426 19.01 12.52 16.93
N TRP A 427 20.15 12.57 17.60
CA TRP A 427 21.12 13.64 17.46
C TRP A 427 22.31 13.13 16.67
N VAL A 428 22.51 13.69 15.50
CA VAL A 428 23.54 13.17 14.57
C VAL A 428 24.39 14.29 13.97
N SER A 429 25.60 13.96 13.55
CA SER A 429 26.38 14.76 12.62
C SER A 429 26.86 13.91 11.46
N SER A 430 27.08 14.51 10.31
CA SER A 430 27.69 13.89 9.14
C SER A 430 29.07 14.47 8.88
N SER A 431 29.98 13.65 8.35
CA SER A 431 31.27 14.12 7.84
C SER A 431 31.14 14.84 6.49
N THR A 432 29.95 14.80 5.90
CA THR A 432 29.57 15.45 4.63
C THR A 432 28.44 16.46 4.86
N THR A 433 27.77 16.88 3.78
CA THR A 433 26.72 17.90 3.85
C THR A 433 25.31 17.32 4.01
N ASP A 434 25.14 16.00 4.02
CA ASP A 434 23.87 15.33 4.27
C ASP A 434 24.07 13.93 4.83
N ALA A 435 22.98 13.30 5.29
CA ALA A 435 22.95 11.90 5.70
C ALA A 435 21.54 11.32 5.52
N ASP A 436 21.44 10.10 5.06
CA ASP A 436 20.20 9.33 5.05
C ASP A 436 20.17 8.35 6.21
N LEU A 437 19.15 8.43 7.05
CA LEU A 437 18.93 7.55 8.17
C LEU A 437 17.83 6.55 7.86
N PHE A 438 18.13 5.30 8.12
CA PHE A 438 17.23 4.15 8.07
C PHE A 438 17.12 3.62 9.49
N VAL A 439 15.96 3.63 10.08
CA VAL A 439 15.75 3.11 11.42
C VAL A 439 14.89 1.87 11.37
N VAL A 440 15.28 0.85 12.14
CA VAL A 440 14.61 -0.44 12.12
C VAL A 440 14.36 -0.92 13.55
N VAL A 441 13.13 -1.33 13.84
CA VAL A 441 12.77 -2.02 15.07
C VAL A 441 12.76 -3.52 14.79
N ARG A 442 13.53 -4.27 15.55
CA ARG A 442 13.73 -5.72 15.40
C ARG A 442 13.42 -6.41 16.72
N VAL A 443 13.05 -7.67 16.66
CA VAL A 443 12.87 -8.53 17.84
C VAL A 443 13.72 -9.77 17.66
N PHE A 444 14.40 -10.19 18.72
CA PHE A 444 15.19 -11.41 18.74
C PHE A 444 14.67 -12.36 19.80
N ASP A 445 14.64 -13.65 19.48
CA ASP A 445 14.32 -14.71 20.42
C ASP A 445 15.46 -14.97 21.44
N PRO A 446 15.23 -15.80 22.47
CA PRO A 446 16.27 -16.12 23.45
C PRO A 446 17.53 -16.80 22.87
N GLU A 447 17.40 -17.45 21.72
CA GLU A 447 18.50 -18.08 20.99
C GLU A 447 19.25 -17.11 20.08
N GLY A 448 18.82 -15.86 20.00
CA GLY A 448 19.44 -14.81 19.18
C GLY A 448 19.01 -14.83 17.70
N ARG A 449 17.95 -15.55 17.35
CA ARG A 449 17.37 -15.52 15.99
C ARG A 449 16.41 -14.34 15.87
N GLU A 450 16.47 -13.67 14.74
CA GLU A 450 15.56 -12.56 14.46
C GLU A 450 14.14 -13.05 14.20
N VAL A 451 13.16 -12.39 14.80
CA VAL A 451 11.74 -12.60 14.55
C VAL A 451 11.33 -11.72 13.38
N THR A 452 11.08 -12.33 12.24
CA THR A 452 10.56 -11.69 11.04
C THR A 452 9.16 -12.20 10.71
N PHE A 453 8.47 -11.52 9.80
CA PHE A 453 7.14 -11.90 9.35
C PHE A 453 7.05 -11.88 7.83
N GLN A 454 6.18 -12.73 7.28
CA GLN A 454 5.73 -12.58 5.91
C GLN A 454 5.12 -11.19 5.76
N GLY A 455 5.81 -10.32 5.06
CA GLY A 455 5.30 -9.00 4.69
C GLY A 455 4.57 -9.04 3.35
N ALA A 456 4.05 -7.89 2.94
CA ALA A 456 3.28 -7.77 1.70
C ALA A 456 4.03 -8.32 0.48
N LEU A 457 5.32 -7.99 0.33
CA LEU A 457 6.14 -8.35 -0.83
C LEU A 457 7.51 -8.96 -0.45
N ASP A 458 7.71 -9.33 0.82
CA ASP A 458 8.96 -9.94 1.30
C ASP A 458 8.66 -10.97 2.39
N PRO A 459 9.21 -12.18 2.31
CA PRO A 459 8.95 -13.23 3.31
C PRO A 459 9.58 -12.96 4.69
N ASN A 460 10.49 -11.99 4.83
CA ASN A 460 11.26 -11.78 6.06
C ASN A 460 11.33 -10.29 6.45
N THR A 461 10.18 -9.63 6.62
CA THR A 461 10.16 -8.22 7.02
C THR A 461 10.46 -8.03 8.51
N PRO A 462 11.16 -6.94 8.89
CA PRO A 462 11.37 -6.58 10.29
C PRO A 462 10.07 -6.09 10.94
N ILE A 463 10.12 -5.78 12.23
CA ILE A 463 8.93 -5.38 12.99
C ILE A 463 8.42 -4.00 12.56
N ALA A 464 9.30 -3.00 12.43
CA ALA A 464 8.95 -1.66 11.96
C ALA A 464 10.15 -0.95 11.34
N GLN A 465 9.88 0.00 10.46
CA GLN A 465 10.89 0.80 9.76
C GLN A 465 10.50 2.28 9.71
N GLY A 466 11.52 3.13 9.61
CA GLY A 466 11.38 4.55 9.38
C GLY A 466 12.59 5.11 8.63
N TRP A 467 12.42 6.25 7.99
CA TRP A 467 13.42 6.86 7.14
C TRP A 467 13.46 8.38 7.33
N LEU A 468 14.64 8.98 7.22
CA LEU A 468 14.75 10.44 7.13
C LEU A 468 16.08 10.87 6.50
N ARG A 469 15.99 11.74 5.49
CA ARG A 469 17.12 12.52 4.96
C ARG A 469 17.35 13.74 5.87
N ALA A 470 18.55 13.89 6.41
CA ALA A 470 18.85 14.89 7.41
C ALA A 470 18.63 16.34 6.91
N SER A 471 18.90 16.61 5.63
CA SER A 471 18.61 17.92 5.03
C SER A 471 17.11 18.22 4.89
N GLN A 472 16.24 17.24 5.04
CA GLN A 472 14.78 17.42 4.96
C GLN A 472 14.08 17.29 6.32
N ARG A 473 14.79 17.62 7.40
CA ARG A 473 14.34 17.51 8.80
C ARG A 473 13.28 18.52 9.24
N HIS A 474 12.94 19.49 8.40
CA HIS A 474 11.99 20.53 8.77
C HIS A 474 10.59 19.98 9.03
N LEU A 475 10.06 20.23 10.24
CA LEU A 475 8.76 19.75 10.68
C LEU A 475 7.65 20.76 10.38
N ASP A 476 6.49 20.24 9.97
CA ASP A 476 5.21 20.92 10.08
C ASP A 476 4.69 20.73 11.51
N THR A 477 4.79 21.76 12.33
CA THR A 477 4.43 21.71 13.76
C THR A 477 2.91 21.61 13.99
N GLU A 478 2.08 21.99 13.01
CA GLU A 478 0.63 21.87 13.11
C GLU A 478 0.15 20.46 12.82
N LYS A 479 0.83 19.75 11.91
CA LYS A 479 0.50 18.37 11.53
C LYS A 479 1.25 17.33 12.35
N SER A 480 2.35 17.70 12.99
CA SER A 480 3.13 16.78 13.81
C SER A 480 2.40 16.39 15.08
N LEU A 481 2.43 15.11 15.41
CA LEU A 481 2.04 14.56 16.68
C LEU A 481 3.30 14.04 17.40
N PHE A 482 3.29 13.95 18.72
CA PHE A 482 4.46 13.52 19.47
C PHE A 482 4.95 12.09 19.10
N TYR A 483 4.06 11.25 18.57
CA TYR A 483 4.36 9.90 18.08
C TYR A 483 4.48 9.81 16.54
N ARG A 484 4.21 10.91 15.83
CA ARG A 484 4.27 10.98 14.37
C ARG A 484 4.79 12.35 13.95
N PRO A 485 6.10 12.54 13.90
CA PRO A 485 6.70 13.74 13.33
C PRO A 485 6.31 13.84 11.85
N TYR A 486 5.81 15.00 11.42
CA TYR A 486 5.41 15.25 10.04
C TYR A 486 6.36 16.27 9.39
N HIS A 487 7.18 15.81 8.47
CA HIS A 487 8.13 16.66 7.75
C HIS A 487 7.46 17.33 6.56
N THR A 488 7.79 18.61 6.31
CA THR A 488 7.23 19.35 5.16
C THR A 488 7.76 18.83 3.83
N HIS A 489 8.99 18.40 3.79
CA HIS A 489 9.73 18.00 2.59
C HIS A 489 9.71 19.04 1.46
N ASP A 490 9.37 20.30 1.76
CA ASP A 490 9.25 21.40 0.80
C ASP A 490 10.58 22.15 0.58
N ARG A 491 11.61 21.81 1.36
CA ARG A 491 12.93 22.42 1.33
C ARG A 491 14.03 21.45 1.73
N SER A 492 15.26 21.78 1.30
CA SER A 492 16.47 21.12 1.75
C SER A 492 17.30 22.09 2.59
N GLU A 493 17.75 21.65 3.76
CA GLU A 493 18.61 22.38 4.69
C GLU A 493 19.89 21.55 4.93
N PRO A 494 20.88 21.62 4.02
CA PRO A 494 22.13 20.86 4.13
C PRO A 494 22.83 21.09 5.47
N LEU A 495 23.55 20.09 5.95
CA LEU A 495 24.35 20.19 7.17
C LEU A 495 25.71 20.84 6.86
N ALA A 496 26.29 21.49 7.87
CA ALA A 496 27.74 21.70 7.87
C ALA A 496 28.41 20.41 8.38
N ALA A 497 29.53 20.03 7.76
CA ALA A 497 30.28 18.82 8.18
C ALA A 497 30.64 18.89 9.67
N GLY A 498 30.24 17.90 10.44
CA GLY A 498 30.43 17.83 11.90
C GLY A 498 29.39 18.60 12.74
N GLU A 499 28.46 19.32 12.11
CA GLU A 499 27.36 19.98 12.81
C GLU A 499 26.41 18.93 13.41
N VAL A 500 26.11 19.06 14.69
CA VAL A 500 25.16 18.17 15.38
C VAL A 500 23.76 18.74 15.20
N VAL A 501 22.87 17.95 14.61
CA VAL A 501 21.46 18.29 14.39
C VAL A 501 20.54 17.29 15.05
N ARG A 502 19.36 17.75 15.44
CA ARG A 502 18.26 16.91 15.90
C ARG A 502 17.42 16.44 14.72
N LEU A 503 17.12 15.16 14.69
CA LEU A 503 16.24 14.51 13.73
C LEU A 503 15.12 13.78 14.46
N ASP A 504 13.88 14.09 14.11
CA ASP A 504 12.70 13.38 14.63
C ASP A 504 12.18 12.47 13.52
N VAL A 505 12.38 11.15 13.65
CA VAL A 505 12.10 10.17 12.60
C VAL A 505 10.76 9.51 12.85
N GLU A 506 9.85 9.60 11.88
CA GLU A 506 8.61 8.81 11.86
C GLU A 506 8.95 7.33 11.61
N ILE A 507 8.43 6.44 12.46
CA ILE A 507 8.49 5.00 12.26
C ILE A 507 7.07 4.51 12.06
N TRP A 508 6.84 3.79 10.97
CA TRP A 508 5.51 3.40 10.56
C TRP A 508 4.84 2.46 11.56
N PRO A 509 3.50 2.51 11.69
CA PRO A 509 2.77 1.72 12.66
C PRO A 509 3.06 0.23 12.58
N THR A 510 3.12 -0.41 13.74
CA THR A 510 3.40 -1.84 13.87
C THR A 510 2.53 -2.48 14.96
N CYS A 511 2.61 -3.81 15.01
CA CYS A 511 2.04 -4.62 16.08
C CYS A 511 2.91 -5.84 16.30
N ILE A 512 3.33 -6.10 17.54
CA ILE A 512 4.04 -7.32 17.95
C ILE A 512 3.86 -7.59 19.45
N VAL A 513 3.61 -8.82 19.78
CA VAL A 513 3.74 -9.32 21.16
C VAL A 513 5.13 -9.88 21.33
N VAL A 514 5.90 -9.32 22.25
CA VAL A 514 7.25 -9.71 22.62
C VAL A 514 7.16 -10.64 23.84
N PRO A 515 7.39 -11.96 23.68
CA PRO A 515 7.31 -12.91 24.79
C PRO A 515 8.48 -12.74 25.79
N PRO A 516 8.36 -13.30 27.01
CA PRO A 516 9.47 -13.35 27.95
C PRO A 516 10.74 -13.95 27.33
N GLY A 517 11.90 -13.36 27.66
CA GLY A 517 13.20 -13.75 27.12
C GLY A 517 13.54 -13.17 25.75
N HIS A 518 12.56 -12.71 24.97
CA HIS A 518 12.80 -11.99 23.72
C HIS A 518 13.29 -10.56 24.01
N ARG A 519 13.99 -9.95 23.06
CA ARG A 519 14.47 -8.57 23.20
C ARG A 519 14.15 -7.72 22.00
N VAL A 520 13.82 -6.48 22.24
CA VAL A 520 13.66 -5.45 21.20
C VAL A 520 15.01 -4.83 20.91
N VAL A 521 15.36 -4.68 19.64
CA VAL A 521 16.56 -4.01 19.16
C VAL A 521 16.15 -2.88 18.22
N PHE A 522 16.72 -1.71 18.44
CA PHE A 522 16.60 -0.56 17.56
C PHE A 522 17.91 -0.35 16.82
N THR A 523 17.85 -0.37 15.49
CA THR A 523 18.99 -0.20 14.61
C THR A 523 18.92 1.17 13.94
N VAL A 524 20.01 1.94 13.97
CA VAL A 524 20.18 3.18 13.18
C VAL A 524 21.26 2.91 12.15
N ARG A 525 20.93 3.00 10.87
CA ARG A 525 21.80 2.58 9.77
C ARG A 525 21.74 3.54 8.58
N GLY A 526 22.60 3.35 7.59
CA GLY A 526 22.73 4.21 6.41
C GLY A 526 22.25 3.58 5.11
N LYS A 527 21.64 2.42 5.17
CA LYS A 527 21.06 1.69 4.03
C LYS A 527 19.82 0.91 4.47
N ASP A 528 19.07 0.40 3.50
CA ASP A 528 17.91 -0.46 3.75
C ASP A 528 18.23 -1.64 4.66
N TYR A 529 17.21 -2.08 5.40
CA TYR A 529 17.28 -3.32 6.18
C TYR A 529 17.60 -4.50 5.25
N GLU A 530 18.42 -5.40 5.75
CA GLU A 530 18.74 -6.65 5.08
C GLU A 530 18.64 -7.80 6.08
N TYR A 531 17.80 -8.79 5.75
CA TYR A 531 17.66 -10.01 6.52
C TYR A 531 18.84 -10.93 6.27
N GLU A 532 19.56 -11.32 7.32
CA GLU A 532 20.77 -12.14 7.25
C GLU A 532 20.52 -13.65 7.37
N GLY A 533 19.28 -14.03 7.67
CA GLY A 533 18.90 -15.43 7.84
C GLY A 533 18.74 -16.20 6.51
N PRO A 534 18.35 -17.49 6.59
CA PRO A 534 18.11 -18.30 5.40
C PRO A 534 16.94 -17.73 4.57
N LEU A 535 17.15 -17.64 3.26
CA LEU A 535 16.11 -17.20 2.33
C LEU A 535 15.07 -18.31 2.16
N SER A 536 13.80 -17.91 2.05
CA SER A 536 12.71 -18.81 1.65
C SER A 536 12.76 -19.13 0.15
N ASP A 537 12.03 -20.16 -0.28
CA ASP A 537 11.87 -20.51 -1.70
C ASP A 537 11.16 -19.39 -2.51
N PHE A 538 10.52 -18.45 -1.83
CA PHE A 538 9.92 -17.24 -2.39
C PHE A 538 10.78 -15.98 -2.23
N ALA A 539 12.12 -16.14 -2.15
CA ALA A 539 13.05 -15.02 -2.07
C ALA A 539 13.02 -14.08 -3.30
N GLU A 540 12.32 -14.44 -4.36
CA GLU A 540 12.11 -13.61 -5.55
C GLU A 540 10.61 -13.42 -5.81
N THR A 541 10.08 -12.26 -5.44
CA THR A 541 8.74 -11.82 -5.81
C THR A 541 8.86 -10.61 -6.73
N PHE A 542 8.09 -10.55 -7.83
CA PHE A 542 8.15 -9.45 -8.80
C PHE A 542 9.56 -9.17 -9.38
N TYR A 543 10.39 -10.21 -9.50
CA TYR A 543 11.77 -10.12 -10.04
C TYR A 543 12.77 -9.36 -9.15
N TYR A 544 12.52 -9.26 -7.85
CA TYR A 544 13.47 -8.73 -6.87
C TYR A 544 14.01 -9.84 -5.97
N ALA A 545 15.27 -9.70 -5.58
CA ALA A 545 15.82 -10.50 -4.49
C ALA A 545 15.29 -9.93 -3.16
N ASN A 546 14.34 -10.64 -2.55
CA ASN A 546 13.72 -10.22 -1.30
C ASN A 546 14.62 -10.59 -0.11
N ARG A 547 15.09 -9.57 0.62
CA ARG A 547 15.92 -9.71 1.81
C ARG A 547 15.47 -8.78 2.94
N GLY A 548 14.15 -8.62 3.13
CA GLY A 548 13.61 -7.89 4.27
C GLY A 548 12.83 -6.63 3.93
N VAL A 549 13.08 -5.98 2.78
CA VAL A 549 12.33 -4.79 2.35
C VAL A 549 11.60 -4.99 1.02
N GLY A 550 11.68 -6.17 0.44
CA GLY A 550 11.09 -6.45 -0.87
C GLY A 550 11.60 -5.48 -1.94
N PRO A 551 10.71 -4.97 -2.79
CA PRO A 551 11.08 -4.05 -3.86
C PRO A 551 11.24 -2.59 -3.41
N PHE A 552 11.12 -2.29 -2.11
CA PHE A 552 11.13 -0.92 -1.57
C PHE A 552 12.54 -0.43 -1.23
N THR A 553 13.47 -0.61 -2.15
CA THR A 553 14.87 -0.22 -2.00
C THR A 553 15.10 1.26 -2.26
N HIS A 554 16.19 1.81 -1.64
CA HIS A 554 16.59 3.21 -1.71
C HIS A 554 18.05 3.31 -2.12
N ASP A 555 18.40 2.79 -3.29
CA ASP A 555 19.80 2.72 -3.73
C ASP A 555 20.05 3.41 -5.09
N ASP A 556 19.17 4.35 -5.49
CA ASP A 556 19.36 5.14 -6.71
C ASP A 556 20.60 6.06 -6.55
N PRO A 557 21.68 5.85 -7.34
CA PRO A 557 22.92 6.60 -7.18
C PRO A 557 22.80 8.07 -7.62
N LEU A 558 21.73 8.44 -8.33
CA LEU A 558 21.46 9.83 -8.70
C LEU A 558 20.73 10.57 -7.57
N ASP A 559 19.96 9.88 -6.73
CA ASP A 559 19.35 10.45 -5.54
C ASP A 559 20.31 10.44 -4.32
N ARG A 560 21.22 9.46 -4.26
CA ARG A 560 22.16 9.24 -3.17
C ARG A 560 23.62 9.21 -3.64
N PRO A 561 24.14 10.30 -4.25
CA PRO A 561 25.52 10.35 -4.72
C PRO A 561 26.51 10.21 -3.53
N ARG A 562 27.54 9.40 -3.72
CA ARG A 562 28.49 9.01 -2.66
C ARG A 562 29.32 10.15 -2.08
N ASP A 563 29.54 11.21 -2.84
CA ASP A 563 30.22 12.41 -2.39
C ASP A 563 29.40 13.24 -1.40
N VAL A 564 28.08 13.07 -1.39
CA VAL A 564 27.15 13.71 -0.45
C VAL A 564 26.76 12.75 0.68
N PHE A 565 26.31 11.54 0.35
CA PHE A 565 25.75 10.57 1.32
C PHE A 565 26.74 9.51 1.79
N GLY A 566 27.98 9.51 1.28
CA GLY A 566 29.07 8.67 1.78
C GLY A 566 29.76 9.29 3.01
N GLY A 567 30.82 8.65 3.48
CA GLY A 567 31.55 9.13 4.65
C GLY A 567 31.04 8.49 5.94
N GLU A 568 30.98 9.27 7.03
CA GLU A 568 30.66 8.82 8.37
C GLU A 568 29.52 9.62 8.98
N VAL A 569 28.66 8.92 9.72
CA VAL A 569 27.63 9.52 10.57
C VAL A 569 27.97 9.22 12.04
N THR A 570 27.96 10.25 12.88
CA THR A 570 28.11 10.11 14.32
C THR A 570 26.78 10.32 15.01
N LEU A 571 26.33 9.34 15.77
CA LEU A 571 25.14 9.41 16.62
C LEU A 571 25.57 9.74 18.05
N TYR A 572 24.94 10.77 18.62
CA TYR A 572 25.18 11.26 19.97
C TYR A 572 24.06 10.80 20.89
N THR A 573 24.41 10.48 22.16
CA THR A 573 23.47 9.99 23.17
C THR A 573 23.75 10.63 24.52
N GLY A 574 22.71 10.83 25.33
CA GLY A 574 22.82 11.38 26.68
C GLY A 574 23.29 12.84 26.76
N GLY A 575 23.41 13.36 27.97
CA GLY A 575 23.79 14.75 28.19
C GLY A 575 22.89 15.76 27.47
N GLU A 576 23.49 16.61 26.65
CA GLU A 576 22.76 17.61 25.84
C GLU A 576 22.09 17.03 24.57
N HIS A 577 22.39 15.79 24.21
CA HIS A 577 21.94 15.12 23.01
C HIS A 577 21.21 13.79 23.32
N PRO A 578 20.04 13.84 24.00
CA PRO A 578 19.33 12.64 24.47
C PRO A 578 18.60 11.95 23.29
N SER A 579 19.33 11.15 22.51
CA SER A 579 18.71 10.31 21.50
C SER A 579 17.81 9.26 22.15
N SER A 580 16.62 9.05 21.59
CA SER A 580 15.57 8.22 22.20
C SER A 580 14.64 7.58 21.17
N LEU A 581 13.97 6.51 21.59
CA LEU A 581 12.91 5.82 20.86
C LEU A 581 11.62 5.88 21.70
N LEU A 582 10.51 6.24 21.09
CA LEU A 582 9.17 6.20 21.68
C LEU A 582 8.49 4.90 21.29
N LEU A 583 8.10 4.10 22.29
CA LEU A 583 7.45 2.80 22.14
C LEU A 583 5.97 2.87 22.52
N PRO A 584 5.05 2.32 21.69
CA PRO A 584 3.62 2.22 22.00
C PRO A 584 3.33 0.92 22.77
N ILE A 585 3.59 0.89 24.06
CA ILE A 585 3.31 -0.28 24.91
C ILE A 585 1.82 -0.36 25.19
N VAL A 586 1.21 -1.51 24.90
CA VAL A 586 -0.23 -1.72 25.11
C VAL A 586 -0.45 -2.72 26.25
N PRO A 587 -1.02 -2.29 27.38
CA PRO A 587 -1.38 -3.21 28.45
C PRO A 587 -2.52 -4.14 28.01
N PRO A 588 -2.62 -5.37 28.59
CA PRO A 588 -3.74 -6.25 28.36
C PRO A 588 -5.09 -5.53 28.56
N LYS A 589 -6.11 -5.91 27.77
CA LYS A 589 -7.50 -5.51 28.07
C LYS A 589 -7.88 -6.09 29.43
N GLY A 590 -8.24 -5.24 30.37
CA GLY A 590 -8.72 -5.64 31.68
C GLY A 590 -10.08 -6.38 31.62
#